data_8437225b1812ac898d860b203614639a
#
_entry.id   8437225b1812ac898d860b203614639a
#
_cell.length_a   1.000
_cell.length_b   1.000
_cell.length_c   1.000
_cell.angle_alpha   90.00
_cell.angle_beta   90.00
_cell.angle_gamma   90.00
#
_symmetry.space_group_name_H-M   'P 1'
#
loop_
_entity.id
_entity.type
_entity.pdbx_description
1 polymer ?
#
loop_
_entity_poly.entity_id
_entity_poly.type
_entity_poly.pdbx_seq_one_letter_code
_entity_poly.pdbx_strand_id
1 'polypeptide(L)'
;MKILIMGAGKMGSFFIDLLSFEHEVAVYEKDAKRMRFTYNCQRFTSLDEIKGFAPELVINAVTVKYTIPAFREVIPYLPEDCILSDISSVKTGLKEFYESMHHRYVSTHPMFGPTFANLNQLSEENAIIISEGDYMGRIFYKDIYARLGLNIYEYTFEEHDKTVAYSLSIPFVSTFVFAAVMKHQDAPGTTFKRHMRIAKGVLSEDDYLLQEILFNPYTHDQVSQIRSELKELLDIIDNRDADGMKDYLTKIRKNVKD
;
A
#
# COMPACT_ATOMS: atom_id res chain seq x y z
N MET A 1 -20.81 -9.04 12.68
CA MET A 1 -20.38 -7.65 12.95
C MET A 1 -20.96 -6.70 11.94
N LYS A 2 -21.18 -5.45 12.36
CA LYS A 2 -21.49 -4.33 11.45
C LYS A 2 -20.20 -3.64 11.04
N ILE A 3 -19.89 -3.65 9.75
CA ILE A 3 -18.64 -3.12 9.21
C ILE A 3 -18.94 -1.98 8.24
N LEU A 4 -18.36 -0.81 8.50
CA LEU A 4 -18.42 0.32 7.59
C LEU A 4 -17.14 0.37 6.75
N ILE A 5 -17.27 0.37 5.43
CA ILE A 5 -16.15 0.59 4.51
C ILE A 5 -16.24 2.02 3.99
N MET A 6 -15.17 2.78 4.16
CA MET A 6 -15.07 4.15 3.66
C MET A 6 -14.33 4.14 2.33
N GLY A 7 -15.01 4.59 1.28
CA GLY A 7 -14.51 4.62 -0.09
C GLY A 7 -14.90 3.39 -0.92
N ALA A 8 -15.51 3.62 -2.08
CA ALA A 8 -15.89 2.61 -3.07
C ALA A 8 -14.88 2.50 -4.22
N GLY A 9 -13.59 2.65 -3.90
CA GLY A 9 -12.48 2.39 -4.82
C GLY A 9 -12.23 0.89 -5.01
N LYS A 10 -11.16 0.52 -5.74
CA LYS A 10 -10.81 -0.88 -6.01
C LYS A 10 -10.66 -1.71 -4.74
N MET A 11 -9.89 -1.20 -3.74
CA MET A 11 -9.69 -1.91 -2.47
C MET A 11 -10.96 -1.93 -1.62
N GLY A 12 -11.71 -0.80 -1.56
CA GLY A 12 -12.99 -0.78 -0.85
C GLY A 12 -13.98 -1.80 -1.42
N SER A 13 -14.13 -1.87 -2.74
CA SER A 13 -14.98 -2.87 -3.40
C SER A 13 -14.51 -4.30 -3.11
N PHE A 14 -13.21 -4.55 -3.13
CA PHE A 14 -12.65 -5.86 -2.77
C PHE A 14 -13.03 -6.28 -1.34
N PHE A 15 -12.91 -5.38 -0.35
CA PHE A 15 -13.31 -5.69 1.03
C PHE A 15 -14.83 -5.82 1.20
N ILE A 16 -15.62 -5.05 0.44
CA ILE A 16 -17.09 -5.21 0.43
C ILE A 16 -17.44 -6.64 -0.03
N ASP A 17 -16.92 -7.06 -1.18
CA ASP A 17 -17.20 -8.38 -1.74
C ASP A 17 -16.72 -9.50 -0.80
N LEU A 18 -15.57 -9.33 -0.16
CA LEU A 18 -15.00 -10.31 0.76
C LEU A 18 -15.82 -10.48 2.04
N LEU A 19 -16.33 -9.38 2.60
CA LEU A 19 -16.92 -9.37 3.94
C LEU A 19 -18.45 -9.49 3.95
N SER A 20 -19.13 -9.17 2.85
CA SER A 20 -20.60 -9.09 2.79
C SER A 20 -21.32 -10.43 2.92
N PHE A 21 -20.62 -11.56 2.81
CA PHE A 21 -21.22 -12.89 3.00
C PHE A 21 -21.34 -13.30 4.48
N GLU A 22 -20.49 -12.75 5.34
CA GLU A 22 -20.42 -13.15 6.76
C GLU A 22 -20.77 -12.00 7.71
N HIS A 23 -20.80 -10.76 7.21
CA HIS A 23 -20.98 -9.55 8.00
C HIS A 23 -22.05 -8.64 7.39
N GLU A 24 -22.64 -7.80 8.23
CA GLU A 24 -23.50 -6.70 7.78
C GLU A 24 -22.57 -5.55 7.35
N VAL A 25 -22.49 -5.32 6.05
CA VAL A 25 -21.56 -4.35 5.46
C VAL A 25 -22.31 -3.12 4.97
N ALA A 26 -21.78 -1.95 5.29
CA ALA A 26 -22.16 -0.69 4.67
C ALA A 26 -20.96 -0.04 4.00
N VAL A 27 -21.18 0.70 2.92
CA VAL A 27 -20.15 1.53 2.27
C VAL A 27 -20.56 3.00 2.33
N TYR A 28 -19.64 3.84 2.75
CA TYR A 28 -19.76 5.29 2.69
C TYR A 28 -18.89 5.85 1.57
N GLU A 29 -19.52 6.51 0.60
CA GLU A 29 -18.82 7.14 -0.53
C GLU A 29 -19.57 8.43 -0.91
N LYS A 30 -18.82 9.53 -1.03
CA LYS A 30 -19.38 10.85 -1.38
C LYS A 30 -19.91 10.92 -2.81
N ASP A 31 -19.26 10.20 -3.73
CA ASP A 31 -19.73 10.08 -5.12
C ASP A 31 -20.55 8.79 -5.29
N ALA A 32 -21.87 8.94 -5.23
CA ALA A 32 -22.81 7.82 -5.40
C ALA A 32 -22.58 6.99 -6.68
N LYS A 33 -21.99 7.60 -7.73
CA LYS A 33 -21.69 6.89 -8.98
C LYS A 33 -20.62 5.81 -8.80
N ARG A 34 -19.72 5.96 -7.83
CA ARG A 34 -18.69 4.97 -7.53
C ARG A 34 -19.26 3.72 -6.88
N MET A 35 -20.41 3.83 -6.18
CA MET A 35 -21.08 2.70 -5.53
C MET A 35 -21.93 1.84 -6.47
N ARG A 36 -22.04 2.18 -7.76
CA ARG A 36 -22.93 1.46 -8.70
C ARG A 36 -22.65 -0.04 -8.85
N PHE A 37 -21.42 -0.46 -8.54
CA PHE A 37 -20.99 -1.86 -8.64
C PHE A 37 -20.69 -2.50 -7.27
N THR A 38 -21.06 -1.85 -6.16
CA THR A 38 -21.00 -2.49 -4.85
C THR A 38 -22.31 -3.23 -4.61
N TYR A 39 -22.22 -4.53 -4.34
CA TYR A 39 -23.37 -5.40 -4.14
C TYR A 39 -23.36 -5.96 -2.71
N ASN A 40 -24.51 -6.45 -2.25
CA ASN A 40 -24.70 -7.07 -0.95
C ASN A 40 -24.26 -6.20 0.25
N CYS A 41 -24.35 -4.87 0.12
CA CYS A 41 -24.04 -3.92 1.19
C CYS A 41 -25.02 -2.75 1.21
N GLN A 42 -25.15 -2.11 2.36
CA GLN A 42 -25.87 -0.84 2.45
C GLN A 42 -25.00 0.28 1.85
N ARG A 43 -25.62 1.26 1.20
CA ARG A 43 -24.90 2.36 0.51
C ARG A 43 -25.26 3.68 1.15
N PHE A 44 -24.30 4.34 1.73
CA PHE A 44 -24.47 5.60 2.43
C PHE A 44 -23.77 6.74 1.69
N THR A 45 -24.47 7.86 1.62
CA THR A 45 -23.95 9.13 1.07
C THR A 45 -23.98 10.24 2.12
N SER A 46 -24.59 9.97 3.27
CA SER A 46 -24.69 10.90 4.39
C SER A 46 -24.10 10.32 5.68
N LEU A 47 -23.58 11.19 6.52
CA LEU A 47 -22.98 10.82 7.81
C LEU A 47 -24.03 10.35 8.83
N ASP A 48 -25.26 10.84 8.73
CA ASP A 48 -26.35 10.42 9.62
C ASP A 48 -26.73 8.94 9.42
N GLU A 49 -26.59 8.42 8.19
CA GLU A 49 -26.81 7.00 7.90
C GLU A 49 -25.78 6.13 8.64
N ILE A 50 -24.54 6.61 8.78
CA ILE A 50 -23.48 5.94 9.54
C ILE A 50 -23.86 5.84 11.02
N LYS A 51 -24.35 6.94 11.60
CA LYS A 51 -24.81 6.96 12.99
C LYS A 51 -25.93 5.96 13.23
N GLY A 52 -26.91 5.89 12.31
CA GLY A 52 -28.00 4.93 12.37
C GLY A 52 -27.55 3.48 12.21
N PHE A 53 -26.52 3.22 11.41
CA PHE A 53 -25.93 1.91 11.20
C PHE A 53 -25.18 1.42 12.43
N ALA A 54 -24.49 2.32 13.16
CA ALA A 54 -23.69 2.05 14.36
C ALA A 54 -22.65 0.93 14.14
N PRO A 55 -21.60 1.17 13.31
CA PRO A 55 -20.61 0.15 12.97
C PRO A 55 -19.73 -0.23 14.18
N GLU A 56 -19.35 -1.51 14.26
CA GLU A 56 -18.38 -2.04 15.24
C GLU A 56 -16.94 -1.92 14.72
N LEU A 57 -16.76 -1.88 13.39
CA LEU A 57 -15.48 -1.72 12.72
C LEU A 57 -15.65 -0.77 11.53
N VAL A 58 -14.72 0.16 11.39
CA VAL A 58 -14.59 1.02 10.20
C VAL A 58 -13.32 0.62 9.45
N ILE A 59 -13.43 0.29 8.17
CA ILE A 59 -12.30 0.05 7.28
C ILE A 59 -12.15 1.24 6.34
N ASN A 60 -11.11 2.02 6.55
CA ASN A 60 -10.81 3.18 5.71
C ASN A 60 -10.00 2.74 4.48
N ALA A 61 -10.67 2.73 3.33
CA ALA A 61 -10.13 2.36 2.02
C ALA A 61 -10.11 3.54 1.04
N VAL A 62 -10.11 4.77 1.53
CA VAL A 62 -9.97 5.96 0.70
C VAL A 62 -8.53 6.13 0.23
N THR A 63 -8.29 7.01 -0.75
CA THR A 63 -6.95 7.36 -1.20
C THR A 63 -6.10 7.88 -0.02
N VAL A 64 -4.83 7.52 0.04
CA VAL A 64 -3.87 7.83 1.13
C VAL A 64 -4.00 9.27 1.63
N LYS A 65 -4.04 10.24 0.72
CA LYS A 65 -4.22 11.67 1.02
C LYS A 65 -5.41 11.97 1.94
N TYR A 66 -6.47 11.21 1.83
CA TYR A 66 -7.73 11.47 2.53
C TYR A 66 -7.94 10.55 3.75
N THR A 67 -7.01 9.67 4.08
CA THR A 67 -7.17 8.69 5.16
C THR A 67 -7.48 9.38 6.50
N ILE A 68 -6.61 10.27 6.98
CA ILE A 68 -6.83 11.00 8.22
C ILE A 68 -8.01 11.98 8.14
N PRO A 69 -8.16 12.81 7.08
CA PRO A 69 -9.34 13.67 6.93
C PRO A 69 -10.66 12.91 6.97
N ALA A 70 -10.74 11.75 6.32
CA ALA A 70 -11.95 10.94 6.30
C ALA A 70 -12.28 10.36 7.68
N PHE A 71 -11.30 9.90 8.44
CA PHE A 71 -11.51 9.51 9.84
C PHE A 71 -12.05 10.67 10.68
N ARG A 72 -11.43 11.84 10.61
CA ARG A 72 -11.87 13.03 11.39
C ARG A 72 -13.31 13.41 11.07
N GLU A 73 -13.75 13.23 9.84
CA GLU A 73 -15.12 13.50 9.41
C GLU A 73 -16.12 12.49 9.97
N VAL A 74 -15.76 11.20 10.03
CA VAL A 74 -16.66 10.10 10.39
C VAL A 74 -16.72 9.84 11.90
N ILE A 75 -15.62 10.02 12.63
CA ILE A 75 -15.52 9.73 14.06
C ILE A 75 -16.68 10.29 14.90
N PRO A 76 -17.17 11.54 14.71
CA PRO A 76 -18.30 12.05 15.47
C PRO A 76 -19.62 11.28 15.31
N TYR A 77 -19.71 10.40 14.35
CA TYR A 77 -20.89 9.61 14.03
C TYR A 77 -20.75 8.13 14.38
N LEU A 78 -19.58 7.74 14.95
CA LEU A 78 -19.27 6.36 15.33
C LEU A 78 -19.62 6.09 16.79
N PRO A 79 -19.96 4.83 17.14
CA PRO A 79 -19.96 4.40 18.54
C PRO A 79 -18.57 4.54 19.19
N GLU A 80 -18.51 4.81 20.50
CA GLU A 80 -17.25 4.96 21.23
C GLU A 80 -16.38 3.68 21.21
N ASP A 81 -16.99 2.52 21.15
CA ASP A 81 -16.33 1.22 21.12
C ASP A 81 -15.99 0.74 19.70
N CYS A 82 -16.34 1.50 18.68
CA CYS A 82 -16.00 1.19 17.28
C CYS A 82 -14.48 1.15 17.09
N ILE A 83 -14.00 0.11 16.40
CA ILE A 83 -12.58 -0.01 16.04
C ILE A 83 -12.33 0.75 14.72
N LEU A 84 -11.35 1.64 14.73
CA LEU A 84 -10.88 2.32 13.51
C LEU A 84 -9.86 1.45 12.80
N SER A 85 -9.99 1.28 11.48
CA SER A 85 -9.00 0.56 10.70
C SER A 85 -8.67 1.26 9.40
N ASP A 86 -7.40 1.26 9.02
CA ASP A 86 -6.93 1.64 7.69
C ASP A 86 -6.23 0.47 6.98
N ILE A 87 -6.26 0.52 5.66
CA ILE A 87 -5.54 -0.38 4.76
C ILE A 87 -4.50 0.38 3.93
N SER A 88 -4.05 1.53 4.41
CA SER A 88 -3.16 2.44 3.69
C SER A 88 -1.78 1.83 3.47
N SER A 89 -1.24 2.02 2.27
CA SER A 89 0.13 1.63 1.91
C SER A 89 1.20 2.55 2.52
N VAL A 90 0.83 3.72 3.01
CA VAL A 90 1.71 4.69 3.66
C VAL A 90 1.15 5.01 5.04
N LYS A 91 2.02 5.00 6.06
CA LYS A 91 1.62 5.18 7.46
C LYS A 91 1.98 6.56 8.03
N THR A 92 2.49 7.48 7.20
CA THR A 92 2.87 8.83 7.61
C THR A 92 1.75 9.54 8.39
N GLY A 93 2.03 9.92 9.64
CA GLY A 93 1.09 10.62 10.53
C GLY A 93 -0.05 9.76 11.09
N LEU A 94 -0.18 8.49 10.71
CA LEU A 94 -1.24 7.60 11.21
C LEU A 94 -0.99 7.19 12.66
N LYS A 95 0.27 6.95 13.05
CA LYS A 95 0.60 6.61 14.45
C LYS A 95 0.15 7.72 15.39
N GLU A 96 0.60 8.95 15.16
CA GLU A 96 0.26 10.12 15.96
C GLU A 96 -1.24 10.40 15.96
N PHE A 97 -1.90 10.19 14.81
CA PHE A 97 -3.34 10.31 14.70
C PHE A 97 -4.05 9.32 15.63
N TYR A 98 -3.72 8.04 15.58
CA TYR A 98 -4.34 7.01 16.40
C TYR A 98 -4.05 7.23 17.91
N GLU A 99 -2.83 7.58 18.27
CA GLU A 99 -2.43 7.88 19.65
C GLU A 99 -3.20 9.10 20.22
N SER A 100 -3.67 10.00 19.35
CA SER A 100 -4.49 11.16 19.75
C SER A 100 -5.98 10.84 19.92
N MET A 101 -6.43 9.63 19.56
CA MET A 101 -7.84 9.23 19.59
C MET A 101 -8.13 8.34 20.82
N HIS A 102 -9.41 8.35 21.26
CA HIS A 102 -9.88 7.42 22.30
C HIS A 102 -10.31 6.06 21.73
N HIS A 103 -10.57 6.00 20.43
CA HIS A 103 -11.00 4.77 19.76
C HIS A 103 -9.86 3.76 19.70
N ARG A 104 -10.21 2.48 19.86
CA ARG A 104 -9.30 1.38 19.50
C ARG A 104 -9.02 1.41 18.01
N TYR A 105 -7.85 0.96 17.59
CA TYR A 105 -7.50 0.95 16.19
C TYR A 105 -6.73 -0.31 15.78
N VAL A 106 -6.79 -0.63 14.50
CA VAL A 106 -5.91 -1.59 13.85
C VAL A 106 -5.49 -1.03 12.49
N SER A 107 -4.21 -1.00 12.23
CA SER A 107 -3.66 -0.55 10.95
C SER A 107 -3.08 -1.74 10.21
N THR A 108 -3.33 -1.83 8.90
CA THR A 108 -2.82 -2.93 8.07
C THR A 108 -2.47 -2.44 6.68
N HIS A 109 -1.61 -3.18 5.99
CA HIS A 109 -1.23 -2.92 4.62
C HIS A 109 -1.26 -4.23 3.82
N PRO A 110 -2.34 -4.53 3.10
CA PRO A 110 -2.33 -5.57 2.06
C PRO A 110 -1.40 -5.11 0.93
N MET A 111 -0.22 -5.76 0.80
CA MET A 111 0.85 -5.34 -0.11
C MET A 111 0.57 -5.78 -1.55
N PHE A 112 -0.67 -5.77 -1.96
CA PHE A 112 -1.10 -6.04 -3.32
C PHE A 112 -2.14 -5.03 -3.78
N GLY A 113 -2.03 -4.61 -5.03
CA GLY A 113 -3.06 -3.80 -5.67
C GLY A 113 -3.94 -4.67 -6.56
N PRO A 114 -5.27 -4.56 -6.50
CA PRO A 114 -6.19 -5.36 -7.33
C PRO A 114 -6.00 -5.12 -8.84
N THR A 115 -5.14 -4.19 -9.22
CA THR A 115 -4.77 -3.93 -10.62
C THR A 115 -3.70 -4.89 -11.14
N PHE A 116 -2.79 -5.35 -10.28
CA PHE A 116 -1.62 -6.16 -10.66
C PHE A 116 -1.64 -7.55 -10.05
N ALA A 117 -2.27 -7.71 -8.88
CA ALA A 117 -2.37 -9.01 -8.23
C ALA A 117 -3.35 -9.94 -8.97
N ASN A 118 -3.00 -11.21 -9.04
CA ASN A 118 -3.94 -12.24 -9.43
C ASN A 118 -4.83 -12.57 -8.22
N LEU A 119 -6.00 -11.96 -8.13
CA LEU A 119 -6.93 -12.15 -7.01
C LEU A 119 -7.38 -13.63 -6.82
N ASN A 120 -7.18 -14.48 -7.82
CA ASN A 120 -7.44 -15.91 -7.71
C ASN A 120 -6.26 -16.69 -7.11
N GLN A 121 -5.10 -16.06 -6.93
CA GLN A 121 -3.89 -16.68 -6.40
C GLN A 121 -3.09 -15.64 -5.61
N LEU A 122 -3.52 -15.41 -4.37
CA LEU A 122 -2.89 -14.44 -3.48
C LEU A 122 -1.79 -15.07 -2.60
N SER A 123 -1.49 -16.36 -2.75
CA SER A 123 -0.49 -17.07 -1.93
C SER A 123 0.96 -16.59 -2.08
N GLU A 124 1.24 -15.83 -3.13
CA GLU A 124 2.55 -15.19 -3.34
C GLU A 124 2.58 -13.74 -2.81
N GLU A 125 1.42 -13.22 -2.38
CA GLU A 125 1.27 -11.85 -1.92
C GLU A 125 1.42 -11.75 -0.40
N ASN A 126 1.74 -10.55 0.07
CA ASN A 126 2.00 -10.27 1.46
C ASN A 126 0.96 -9.33 2.06
N ALA A 127 0.77 -9.40 3.38
CA ALA A 127 0.05 -8.42 4.15
C ALA A 127 0.82 -8.10 5.45
N ILE A 128 0.87 -6.82 5.80
CA ILE A 128 1.44 -6.35 7.06
C ILE A 128 0.29 -5.94 7.97
N ILE A 129 0.33 -6.38 9.23
CA ILE A 129 -0.54 -5.94 10.31
C ILE A 129 0.32 -5.20 11.32
N ILE A 130 -0.08 -3.98 11.68
CA ILE A 130 0.66 -3.19 12.67
C ILE A 130 0.43 -3.76 14.07
N SER A 131 1.53 -4.13 14.73
CA SER A 131 1.52 -4.83 16.03
C SER A 131 1.06 -3.96 17.20
N GLU A 132 1.15 -2.63 17.05
CA GLU A 132 0.75 -1.62 18.05
C GLU A 132 -0.77 -1.44 18.15
N GLY A 133 -1.54 -2.06 17.25
CA GLY A 133 -3.00 -1.95 17.21
C GLY A 133 -3.76 -2.86 18.18
N ASP A 134 -5.07 -2.69 18.24
CA ASP A 134 -6.01 -3.48 19.03
C ASP A 134 -5.89 -4.99 18.74
N TYR A 135 -5.91 -5.80 19.80
CA TYR A 135 -5.73 -7.25 19.68
C TYR A 135 -6.83 -7.90 18.85
N MET A 136 -8.10 -7.56 19.09
CA MET A 136 -9.24 -8.15 18.37
C MET A 136 -9.25 -7.73 16.90
N GLY A 137 -8.92 -6.47 16.62
CA GLY A 137 -8.76 -5.97 15.26
C GLY A 137 -7.64 -6.71 14.50
N ARG A 138 -6.51 -7.00 15.16
CA ARG A 138 -5.41 -7.79 14.56
C ARG A 138 -5.83 -9.23 14.27
N ILE A 139 -6.55 -9.88 15.20
CA ILE A 139 -7.09 -11.24 14.99
C ILE A 139 -8.05 -11.28 13.80
N PHE A 140 -8.93 -10.28 13.67
CA PHE A 140 -9.84 -10.16 12.55
C PHE A 140 -9.09 -10.14 11.21
N TYR A 141 -8.06 -9.31 11.08
CA TYR A 141 -7.29 -9.25 9.83
C TYR A 141 -6.42 -10.49 9.61
N LYS A 142 -5.87 -11.10 10.67
CA LYS A 142 -5.15 -12.38 10.54
C LYS A 142 -6.04 -13.48 9.96
N ASP A 143 -7.28 -13.58 10.44
CA ASP A 143 -8.23 -14.56 9.92
C ASP A 143 -8.56 -14.32 8.45
N ILE A 144 -8.87 -13.08 8.09
CA ILE A 144 -9.16 -12.70 6.70
C ILE A 144 -7.97 -13.01 5.78
N TYR A 145 -6.78 -12.57 6.14
CA TYR A 145 -5.59 -12.74 5.31
C TYR A 145 -5.14 -14.19 5.20
N ALA A 146 -5.29 -14.97 6.27
CA ALA A 146 -5.04 -16.41 6.25
C ALA A 146 -6.00 -17.15 5.31
N ARG A 147 -7.29 -16.79 5.33
CA ARG A 147 -8.29 -17.37 4.40
C ARG A 147 -8.01 -17.02 2.93
N LEU A 148 -7.41 -15.86 2.68
CA LEU A 148 -6.96 -15.45 1.35
C LEU A 148 -5.63 -16.11 0.93
N GLY A 149 -4.96 -16.82 1.85
CA GLY A 149 -3.68 -17.47 1.60
C GLY A 149 -2.48 -16.53 1.59
N LEU A 150 -2.61 -15.30 2.11
CA LEU A 150 -1.53 -14.31 2.16
C LEU A 150 -0.44 -14.70 3.14
N ASN A 151 0.80 -14.29 2.84
CA ASN A 151 1.86 -14.30 3.83
C ASN A 151 1.68 -13.10 4.79
N ILE A 152 1.53 -13.38 6.09
CA ILE A 152 1.19 -12.37 7.10
C ILE A 152 2.43 -12.00 7.90
N TYR A 153 2.72 -10.70 7.98
CA TYR A 153 3.80 -10.15 8.79
C TYR A 153 3.23 -9.18 9.83
N GLU A 154 3.76 -9.22 11.05
CA GLU A 154 3.43 -8.25 12.10
C GLU A 154 4.63 -7.33 12.29
N TYR A 155 4.45 -6.04 12.02
CA TYR A 155 5.47 -5.00 12.15
C TYR A 155 4.96 -3.85 13.03
N THR A 156 5.86 -3.15 13.68
CA THR A 156 5.59 -1.82 14.20
C THR A 156 5.40 -0.81 13.06
N PHE A 157 4.87 0.37 13.34
CA PHE A 157 4.82 1.45 12.33
C PHE A 157 6.20 1.76 11.76
N GLU A 158 7.22 1.78 12.61
CA GLU A 158 8.61 2.04 12.18
C GLU A 158 9.16 0.95 11.26
N GLU A 159 8.96 -0.32 11.61
CA GLU A 159 9.39 -1.46 10.77
C GLU A 159 8.65 -1.48 9.43
N HIS A 160 7.35 -1.15 9.43
CA HIS A 160 6.58 -0.98 8.20
C HIS A 160 7.19 0.09 7.30
N ASP A 161 7.47 1.29 7.84
CA ASP A 161 7.99 2.40 7.05
C ASP A 161 9.41 2.12 6.53
N LYS A 162 10.27 1.44 7.31
CA LYS A 162 11.57 0.93 6.83
C LYS A 162 11.41 -0.07 5.68
N THR A 163 10.46 -1.00 5.81
CA THR A 163 10.18 -2.01 4.78
C THR A 163 9.67 -1.35 3.50
N VAL A 164 8.75 -0.41 3.60
CA VAL A 164 8.22 0.35 2.44
C VAL A 164 9.32 1.17 1.77
N ALA A 165 10.17 1.86 2.55
CA ALA A 165 11.31 2.60 2.01
C ALA A 165 12.28 1.70 1.24
N TYR A 166 12.52 0.48 1.69
CA TYR A 166 13.37 -0.47 0.99
C TYR A 166 12.68 -1.09 -0.23
N SER A 167 11.49 -1.68 -0.04
CA SER A 167 10.83 -2.52 -1.05
C SER A 167 10.11 -1.75 -2.15
N LEU A 168 9.70 -0.49 -1.89
CA LEU A 168 9.03 0.36 -2.88
C LEU A 168 9.92 1.49 -3.39
N SER A 169 10.65 2.20 -2.52
CA SER A 169 11.42 3.36 -2.96
C SER A 169 12.60 2.99 -3.87
N ILE A 170 13.28 1.86 -3.61
CA ILE A 170 14.38 1.40 -4.48
C ILE A 170 13.89 1.12 -5.91
N PRO A 171 12.87 0.27 -6.15
CA PRO A 171 12.38 0.03 -7.50
C PRO A 171 11.75 1.28 -8.14
N PHE A 172 11.06 2.13 -7.36
CA PHE A 172 10.45 3.35 -7.89
C PHE A 172 11.51 4.34 -8.37
N VAL A 173 12.53 4.63 -7.55
CA VAL A 173 13.62 5.55 -7.92
C VAL A 173 14.38 5.02 -9.13
N SER A 174 14.69 3.71 -9.17
CA SER A 174 15.36 3.09 -10.32
C SER A 174 14.52 3.23 -11.59
N THR A 175 13.20 3.06 -11.48
CA THR A 175 12.25 3.23 -12.58
C THR A 175 12.15 4.71 -13.02
N PHE A 176 12.13 5.65 -12.09
CA PHE A 176 12.07 7.08 -12.39
C PHE A 176 13.33 7.56 -13.11
N VAL A 177 14.52 7.13 -12.64
CA VAL A 177 15.78 7.45 -13.31
C VAL A 177 15.80 6.87 -14.72
N PHE A 178 15.40 5.61 -14.89
CA PHE A 178 15.24 5.00 -16.22
C PHE A 178 14.29 5.82 -17.11
N ALA A 179 13.10 6.15 -16.61
CA ALA A 179 12.10 6.91 -17.38
C ALA A 179 12.57 8.33 -17.73
N ALA A 180 13.31 8.97 -16.82
CA ALA A 180 13.83 10.34 -17.02
C ALA A 180 14.90 10.41 -18.14
N VAL A 181 15.70 9.36 -18.31
CA VAL A 181 16.77 9.32 -19.33
C VAL A 181 16.38 8.63 -20.62
N MET A 182 15.26 7.89 -20.64
CA MET A 182 14.84 7.17 -21.81
C MET A 182 14.39 8.09 -22.94
N LYS A 183 14.66 7.66 -24.19
CA LYS A 183 14.19 8.31 -25.41
C LYS A 183 13.46 7.29 -26.29
N HIS A 184 12.65 7.78 -27.21
CA HIS A 184 11.99 6.91 -28.19
C HIS A 184 13.01 6.07 -28.94
N GLN A 185 12.67 4.79 -29.15
CA GLN A 185 13.46 3.83 -29.91
C GLN A 185 12.58 3.16 -30.96
N ASP A 186 13.00 3.21 -32.22
CA ASP A 186 12.27 2.58 -33.32
C ASP A 186 12.36 1.05 -33.26
N ALA A 187 13.50 0.51 -32.81
CA ALA A 187 13.75 -0.91 -32.68
C ALA A 187 14.18 -1.32 -31.25
N PRO A 188 13.30 -1.20 -30.23
CA PRO A 188 13.65 -1.51 -28.85
C PRO A 188 13.83 -3.01 -28.64
N GLY A 189 14.93 -3.38 -27.98
CA GLY A 189 15.20 -4.76 -27.55
C GLY A 189 14.23 -5.22 -26.44
N THR A 190 14.23 -6.53 -26.16
CA THR A 190 13.31 -7.16 -25.19
C THR A 190 13.46 -6.57 -23.78
N THR A 191 14.69 -6.36 -23.31
CA THR A 191 14.98 -5.79 -21.99
C THR A 191 14.40 -4.39 -21.86
N PHE A 192 14.62 -3.53 -22.86
CA PHE A 192 14.06 -2.18 -22.89
C PHE A 192 12.52 -2.20 -22.82
N LYS A 193 11.86 -3.07 -23.61
CA LYS A 193 10.39 -3.24 -23.58
C LYS A 193 9.86 -3.66 -22.20
N ARG A 194 10.60 -4.53 -21.48
CA ARG A 194 10.23 -4.95 -20.12
C ARG A 194 10.31 -3.79 -19.14
N HIS A 195 11.41 -3.02 -19.14
CA HIS A 195 11.56 -1.82 -18.29
C HIS A 195 10.50 -0.75 -18.61
N MET A 196 10.18 -0.55 -19.89
CA MET A 196 9.08 0.34 -20.31
C MET A 196 7.72 -0.08 -19.75
N ARG A 197 7.46 -1.38 -19.67
CA ARG A 197 6.20 -1.88 -19.11
C ARG A 197 6.12 -1.60 -17.60
N ILE A 198 7.21 -1.82 -16.88
CA ILE A 198 7.33 -1.48 -15.46
C ILE A 198 7.13 0.02 -15.27
N ALA A 199 7.85 0.85 -16.03
CA ALA A 199 7.76 2.31 -15.94
C ALA A 199 6.33 2.83 -16.18
N LYS A 200 5.64 2.29 -17.20
CA LYS A 200 4.23 2.64 -17.45
C LYS A 200 3.32 2.27 -16.28
N GLY A 201 3.55 1.13 -15.65
CA GLY A 201 2.78 0.70 -14.48
C GLY A 201 2.99 1.66 -13.30
N VAL A 202 4.24 1.85 -12.89
CA VAL A 202 4.59 2.72 -11.76
C VAL A 202 4.10 4.17 -11.98
N LEU A 203 4.33 4.74 -13.18
CA LEU A 203 3.93 6.11 -13.49
C LEU A 203 2.42 6.29 -13.77
N SER A 204 1.63 5.22 -13.72
CA SER A 204 0.17 5.31 -13.75
C SER A 204 -0.48 5.42 -12.37
N GLU A 205 0.31 5.31 -11.30
CA GLU A 205 -0.16 5.52 -9.94
C GLU A 205 -0.41 7.00 -9.65
N ASP A 206 -1.17 7.27 -8.60
CA ASP A 206 -1.48 8.65 -8.17
C ASP A 206 -0.21 9.39 -7.70
N ASP A 207 -0.02 10.61 -8.17
CA ASP A 207 1.16 11.44 -7.85
C ASP A 207 1.37 11.61 -6.35
N TYR A 208 0.29 11.74 -5.58
CA TYR A 208 0.39 11.88 -4.13
C TYR A 208 0.90 10.59 -3.48
N LEU A 209 0.43 9.44 -3.93
CA LEU A 209 0.94 8.14 -3.46
C LEU A 209 2.44 8.00 -3.72
N LEU A 210 2.88 8.35 -4.94
CA LEU A 210 4.29 8.32 -5.32
C LEU A 210 5.14 9.26 -4.44
N GLN A 211 4.62 10.48 -4.17
CA GLN A 211 5.28 11.43 -3.28
C GLN A 211 5.42 10.90 -1.86
N GLU A 212 4.35 10.37 -1.26
CA GLU A 212 4.37 9.87 0.12
C GLU A 212 5.33 8.68 0.28
N ILE A 213 5.40 7.78 -0.70
CA ILE A 213 6.37 6.68 -0.70
C ILE A 213 7.80 7.23 -0.74
N LEU A 214 8.07 8.22 -1.59
CA LEU A 214 9.41 8.78 -1.76
C LEU A 214 9.81 9.75 -0.63
N PHE A 215 8.84 10.37 0.04
CA PHE A 215 9.08 11.24 1.21
C PHE A 215 9.11 10.48 2.53
N ASN A 216 8.99 9.16 2.50
CA ASN A 216 9.20 8.33 3.68
C ASN A 216 10.57 8.65 4.31
N PRO A 217 10.65 8.83 5.66
CA PRO A 217 11.88 9.24 6.35
C PRO A 217 13.12 8.38 6.04
N TYR A 218 12.91 7.09 5.75
CA TYR A 218 13.98 6.14 5.47
C TYR A 218 14.39 6.06 3.99
N THR A 219 13.66 6.71 3.08
CA THR A 219 13.93 6.67 1.63
C THR A 219 15.25 7.34 1.27
N HIS A 220 15.63 8.44 1.94
CA HIS A 220 16.85 9.18 1.65
C HIS A 220 18.08 8.28 1.67
N ASP A 221 18.21 7.39 2.65
CA ASP A 221 19.36 6.50 2.79
C ASP A 221 19.40 5.46 1.67
N GLN A 222 18.24 4.93 1.27
CA GLN A 222 18.12 3.99 0.15
C GLN A 222 18.56 4.64 -1.17
N VAL A 223 18.11 5.86 -1.43
CA VAL A 223 18.48 6.63 -2.64
C VAL A 223 19.96 7.00 -2.63
N SER A 224 20.52 7.31 -1.47
CA SER A 224 21.95 7.59 -1.32
C SER A 224 22.82 6.36 -1.64
N GLN A 225 22.36 5.15 -1.26
CA GLN A 225 23.01 3.90 -1.65
C GLN A 225 22.96 3.67 -3.17
N ILE A 226 21.80 3.87 -3.81
CA ILE A 226 21.68 3.79 -5.29
C ILE A 226 22.66 4.75 -5.96
N ARG A 227 22.76 5.98 -5.48
CA ARG A 227 23.73 6.96 -6.01
C ARG A 227 25.17 6.49 -5.88
N SER A 228 25.52 5.86 -4.76
CA SER A 228 26.87 5.34 -4.53
C SER A 228 27.19 4.16 -5.47
N GLU A 229 26.26 3.23 -5.65
CA GLU A 229 26.40 2.11 -6.59
C GLU A 229 26.50 2.58 -8.05
N LEU A 230 25.72 3.60 -8.44
CA LEU A 230 25.82 4.21 -9.77
C LEU A 230 27.18 4.87 -10.00
N LYS A 231 27.75 5.51 -8.98
CA LYS A 231 29.10 6.09 -9.06
C LYS A 231 30.16 5.03 -9.22
N GLU A 232 30.14 3.97 -8.40
CA GLU A 232 31.06 2.83 -8.51
C GLU A 232 31.01 2.22 -9.93
N LEU A 233 29.80 1.98 -10.45
CA LEU A 233 29.60 1.44 -11.79
C LEU A 233 30.15 2.38 -12.87
N LEU A 234 29.95 3.69 -12.73
CA LEU A 234 30.47 4.70 -13.66
C LEU A 234 31.99 4.71 -13.67
N ASP A 235 32.64 4.68 -12.50
CA ASP A 235 34.09 4.64 -12.36
C ASP A 235 34.69 3.39 -13.06
N ILE A 236 34.06 2.22 -12.92
CA ILE A 236 34.44 0.99 -13.60
C ILE A 236 34.34 1.14 -15.13
N ILE A 237 33.24 1.74 -15.62
CA ILE A 237 32.99 1.96 -17.05
C ILE A 237 34.02 2.93 -17.64
N ASP A 238 34.28 4.05 -16.98
CA ASP A 238 35.18 5.11 -17.45
C ASP A 238 36.61 4.61 -17.55
N ASN A 239 37.04 3.78 -16.60
CA ASN A 239 38.38 3.18 -16.59
C ASN A 239 38.48 1.89 -17.43
N ARG A 240 37.38 1.39 -18.00
CA ARG A 240 37.30 0.09 -18.70
C ARG A 240 37.90 -1.06 -17.87
N ASP A 241 37.67 -1.01 -16.57
CA ASP A 241 38.20 -1.98 -15.62
C ASP A 241 37.45 -3.32 -15.71
N ALA A 242 38.01 -4.25 -16.45
CA ALA A 242 37.38 -5.56 -16.69
C ALA A 242 37.34 -6.44 -15.42
N ASP A 243 38.41 -6.37 -14.58
CA ASP A 243 38.43 -7.15 -13.35
C ASP A 243 37.47 -6.56 -12.30
N GLY A 244 37.46 -5.25 -12.14
CA GLY A 244 36.50 -4.53 -11.30
C GLY A 244 35.05 -4.80 -11.73
N MET A 245 34.77 -4.84 -13.04
CA MET A 245 33.44 -5.20 -13.56
C MET A 245 33.05 -6.64 -13.18
N LYS A 246 33.99 -7.58 -13.26
CA LYS A 246 33.76 -8.98 -12.89
C LYS A 246 33.43 -9.11 -11.39
N ASP A 247 34.18 -8.41 -10.55
CA ASP A 247 33.96 -8.40 -9.11
C ASP A 247 32.63 -7.74 -8.74
N TYR A 248 32.31 -6.60 -9.34
CA TYR A 248 31.03 -5.92 -9.19
C TYR A 248 29.86 -6.84 -9.58
N LEU A 249 29.91 -7.47 -10.75
CA LEU A 249 28.87 -8.43 -11.18
C LEU A 249 28.75 -9.63 -10.25
N THR A 250 29.86 -10.09 -9.67
CA THR A 250 29.85 -11.18 -8.69
C THR A 250 29.19 -10.76 -7.38
N LYS A 251 29.44 -9.53 -6.92
CA LYS A 251 28.79 -8.91 -5.76
C LYS A 251 27.26 -8.84 -5.97
N ILE A 252 26.80 -8.23 -7.05
CA ILE A 252 25.36 -8.01 -7.27
C ILE A 252 24.58 -9.30 -7.57
N ARG A 253 25.21 -10.32 -8.17
CA ARG A 253 24.58 -11.64 -8.34
C ARG A 253 24.26 -12.35 -7.05
N LYS A 254 24.96 -12.04 -5.96
CA LYS A 254 24.65 -12.60 -4.63
C LYS A 254 23.38 -11.97 -4.04
N ASN A 255 23.08 -10.72 -4.38
CA ASN A 255 21.93 -10.00 -3.86
C ASN A 255 20.61 -10.45 -4.50
N VAL A 256 20.67 -11.12 -5.66
CA VAL A 256 19.48 -11.61 -6.41
C VAL A 256 19.39 -13.14 -6.43
N LYS A 257 20.15 -13.81 -5.56
CA LYS A 257 19.97 -15.25 -5.31
C LYS A 257 18.95 -15.41 -4.18
N ASP A 258 17.92 -16.18 -4.46
CA ASP A 258 16.93 -16.65 -3.48
C ASP A 258 17.58 -17.53 -2.40
#